data_0047c50d987cc0ad7e54b2d6206f3e76
#
_entry.id   0047c50d987cc0ad7e54b2d6206f3e76
#
_cell.length_a   1.000
_cell.length_b   1.000
_cell.length_c   1.000
_cell.angle_alpha   90.00
_cell.angle_beta   90.00
_cell.angle_gamma   90.00
#
_symmetry.space_group_name_H-M   'P 1'
#
loop_
_entity.id
_entity.type
_entity.pdbx_description
1 polymer ?
#
loop_
_entity_poly.entity_id
_entity_poly.type
_entity_poly.pdbx_seq_one_letter_code
_entity_poly.pdbx_strand_id
1 'polypeptide(L)'
;LEIMGKCAEGIALVEEYAAKGSALAVSDAGCAAALCKAALQAASLNVFINTKLMTDKTHAAALDAQADALLSEYVPKADAVFAQVTKQLRT
;
A
#
# COMPACT_ATOMS: atom_id res chain seq x y z
N LEU A 1 5.63 11.31 2.58
CA LEU A 1 4.68 10.97 1.50
C LEU A 1 5.35 10.35 0.28
N GLU A 2 6.62 10.67 0.03
CA GLU A 2 7.34 10.07 -1.10
C GLU A 2 7.45 8.55 -0.96
N ILE A 3 7.82 8.08 0.23
CA ILE A 3 7.90 6.63 0.50
C ILE A 3 6.53 5.99 0.37
N MET A 4 5.48 6.62 0.91
CA MET A 4 4.11 6.13 0.75
C MET A 4 3.71 6.03 -0.72
N GLY A 5 4.07 7.04 -1.53
CA GLY A 5 3.80 7.04 -2.96
C GLY A 5 4.47 5.88 -3.68
N LYS A 6 5.70 5.57 -3.32
CA LYS A 6 6.43 4.43 -3.90
C LYS A 6 5.80 3.09 -3.50
N CYS A 7 5.35 2.96 -2.27
CA CYS A 7 4.64 1.76 -1.83
C CYS A 7 3.33 1.58 -2.60
N ALA A 8 2.60 2.67 -2.83
CA ALA A 8 1.36 2.65 -3.61
C ALA A 8 1.61 2.22 -5.05
N GLU A 9 2.67 2.74 -5.69
CA GLU A 9 3.08 2.31 -7.04
C GLU A 9 3.38 0.82 -7.08
N GLY A 10 4.07 0.31 -6.04
CA GLY A 10 4.37 -1.11 -5.92
C GLY A 10 3.11 -1.96 -5.84
N ILE A 11 2.11 -1.53 -5.08
CA ILE A 11 0.83 -2.23 -4.97
C ILE A 11 0.12 -2.27 -6.32
N ALA A 12 0.10 -1.16 -7.06
CA ALA A 12 -0.52 -1.11 -8.38
C ALA A 12 0.15 -2.06 -9.37
N LEU A 13 1.49 -2.15 -9.36
CA LEU A 13 2.24 -3.09 -10.20
C LEU A 13 1.93 -4.54 -9.84
N VAL A 14 1.88 -4.84 -8.56
CA VAL A 14 1.59 -6.19 -8.07
C VAL A 14 0.18 -6.62 -8.45
N GLU A 15 -0.79 -5.71 -8.38
CA GLU A 15 -2.17 -5.98 -8.78
C GLU A 15 -2.23 -6.41 -10.26
N GLU A 16 -1.53 -5.71 -11.13
CA GLU A 16 -1.46 -6.04 -12.55
C GLU A 16 -0.75 -7.37 -12.78
N TYR A 17 0.35 -7.59 -12.09
CA TYR A 17 1.16 -8.80 -12.20
C TYR A 17 0.38 -10.05 -11.76
N ALA A 18 -0.38 -9.95 -10.68
CA ALA A 18 -1.18 -11.06 -10.17
C ALA A 18 -2.24 -11.51 -11.16
N ALA A 19 -2.75 -10.60 -11.99
CA ALA A 19 -3.77 -10.91 -12.99
C ALA A 19 -3.21 -11.70 -14.17
N LYS A 20 -1.90 -11.68 -14.41
CA LYS A 20 -1.27 -12.19 -15.62
C LYS A 20 -0.20 -13.26 -15.40
N GLY A 21 0.21 -13.48 -14.14
CA GLY A 21 1.36 -14.33 -13.83
C GLY A 21 1.08 -15.81 -13.79
N SER A 22 2.14 -16.61 -13.81
CA SER A 22 2.09 -18.05 -13.53
C SER A 22 1.80 -18.29 -12.04
N ALA A 23 1.51 -19.53 -11.63
CA ALA A 23 1.22 -19.86 -10.24
C ALA A 23 2.32 -19.41 -9.27
N LEU A 24 3.61 -19.62 -9.62
CA LEU A 24 4.73 -19.18 -8.79
C LEU A 24 4.83 -17.64 -8.73
N ALA A 25 4.66 -16.99 -9.89
CA ALA A 25 4.66 -15.54 -9.97
C ALA A 25 3.46 -14.93 -9.21
N VAL A 26 2.32 -15.61 -9.22
CA VAL A 26 1.14 -15.19 -8.48
C VAL A 26 1.39 -15.26 -6.98
N SER A 27 2.07 -16.32 -6.50
CA SER A 27 2.47 -16.43 -5.09
C SER A 27 3.38 -15.27 -4.67
N ASP A 28 4.38 -14.94 -5.50
CA ASP A 28 5.27 -13.80 -5.24
C ASP A 28 4.51 -12.48 -5.22
N ALA A 29 3.52 -12.34 -6.10
CA ALA A 29 2.65 -11.15 -6.12
C ALA A 29 1.87 -11.00 -4.82
N GLY A 30 1.36 -12.10 -4.27
CA GLY A 30 0.67 -12.09 -2.97
C GLY A 30 1.59 -11.66 -1.85
N CYS A 31 2.82 -12.17 -1.81
CA CYS A 31 3.82 -11.78 -0.83
C CYS A 31 4.16 -10.29 -0.98
N ALA A 32 4.36 -9.82 -2.20
CA ALA A 32 4.67 -8.42 -2.47
C ALA A 32 3.53 -7.50 -2.04
N ALA A 33 2.28 -7.89 -2.27
CA ALA A 33 1.12 -7.11 -1.84
C ALA A 33 1.10 -6.94 -0.33
N ALA A 34 1.34 -8.02 0.42
CA ALA A 34 1.38 -7.98 1.88
C ALA A 34 2.52 -7.09 2.39
N LEU A 35 3.72 -7.22 1.81
CA LEU A 35 4.88 -6.42 2.20
C LEU A 35 4.70 -4.94 1.84
N CYS A 36 4.17 -4.63 0.66
CA CYS A 36 3.92 -3.26 0.25
C CYS A 36 2.83 -2.60 1.11
N LYS A 37 1.80 -3.35 1.49
CA LYS A 37 0.78 -2.86 2.41
C LYS A 37 1.41 -2.49 3.76
N ALA A 38 2.22 -3.39 4.32
CA ALA A 38 2.89 -3.15 5.59
C ALA A 38 3.81 -1.93 5.50
N ALA A 39 4.58 -1.81 4.40
CA ALA A 39 5.46 -0.68 4.18
C ALA A 39 4.69 0.64 4.06
N LEU A 40 3.57 0.62 3.36
CA LEU A 40 2.70 1.80 3.20
C LEU A 40 2.16 2.26 4.57
N GLN A 41 1.65 1.33 5.36
CA GLN A 41 1.13 1.62 6.69
C GLN A 41 2.23 2.12 7.63
N ALA A 42 3.40 1.47 7.62
CA ALA A 42 4.54 1.90 8.43
C ALA A 42 5.00 3.31 8.04
N ALA A 43 5.08 3.60 6.75
CA ALA A 43 5.47 4.93 6.26
C ALA A 43 4.44 6.00 6.68
N SER A 44 3.15 5.65 6.73
CA SER A 44 2.12 6.59 7.15
C SER A 44 2.31 7.02 8.61
N LEU A 45 2.76 6.13 9.48
CA LEU A 45 3.02 6.48 10.88
C LEU A 45 4.13 7.54 11.01
N ASN A 46 5.16 7.48 10.15
CA ASN A 46 6.19 8.51 10.12
C ASN A 46 5.62 9.86 9.68
N VAL A 47 4.72 9.85 8.70
CA VAL A 47 4.04 11.09 8.27
C VAL A 47 3.25 11.67 9.45
N PHE A 48 2.45 10.85 10.14
CA PHE A 48 1.58 11.33 11.23
C PHE A 48 2.37 11.80 12.45
N ILE A 49 3.49 11.17 12.76
CA ILE A 49 4.39 11.65 13.82
C ILE A 49 4.90 13.04 13.48
N ASN A 50 5.35 13.24 12.24
CA ASN A 50 5.89 14.53 11.79
C ASN A 50 4.81 15.61 11.75
N THR A 51 3.63 15.31 11.23
CA THR A 51 2.53 16.30 11.17
C THR A 51 2.05 16.70 12.54
N LYS A 52 2.05 15.77 13.50
CA LYS A 52 1.69 16.06 14.90
C LYS A 52 2.60 17.12 15.50
N LEU A 53 3.88 17.10 15.15
CA LEU A 53 4.89 18.02 15.71
C LEU A 53 5.02 19.33 14.93
N MET A 54 4.37 19.46 13.76
CA MET A 54 4.44 20.67 12.94
C MET A 54 3.69 21.84 13.60
N THR A 55 4.29 23.03 13.50
CA THR A 55 3.66 24.26 13.95
C THR A 55 2.62 24.78 12.96
N ASP A 56 2.88 24.60 11.65
CA ASP A 56 1.94 24.96 10.60
C ASP A 56 0.87 23.87 10.47
N LYS A 57 -0.25 24.05 11.17
CA LYS A 57 -1.31 23.06 11.22
C LYS A 57 -2.09 22.94 9.91
N THR A 58 -2.13 24.00 9.10
CA THR A 58 -2.76 23.95 7.77
C THR A 58 -1.98 23.03 6.84
N HIS A 59 -0.65 23.18 6.83
CA HIS A 59 0.23 22.33 6.03
C HIS A 59 0.19 20.88 6.54
N ALA A 60 0.19 20.70 7.86
CA ALA A 60 0.10 19.38 8.47
C ALA A 60 -1.18 18.65 8.07
N ALA A 61 -2.32 19.37 8.10
CA ALA A 61 -3.61 18.79 7.69
C ALA A 61 -3.61 18.38 6.22
N ALA A 62 -2.96 19.16 5.35
CA ALA A 62 -2.85 18.81 3.92
C ALA A 62 -2.03 17.54 3.72
N LEU A 63 -0.92 17.38 4.45
CA LEU A 63 -0.09 16.16 4.39
C LEU A 63 -0.86 14.95 4.92
N ASP A 64 -1.58 15.09 6.03
CA ASP A 64 -2.40 14.01 6.58
C ASP A 64 -3.48 13.57 5.59
N ALA A 65 -4.11 14.53 4.91
CA ALA A 65 -5.13 14.22 3.91
C ALA A 65 -4.55 13.43 2.73
N GLN A 66 -3.35 13.76 2.28
CA GLN A 66 -2.67 13.02 1.23
C GLN A 66 -2.33 11.60 1.68
N ALA A 67 -1.84 11.44 2.91
CA ALA A 67 -1.53 10.13 3.46
C ALA A 67 -2.81 9.29 3.59
N ASP A 68 -3.89 9.87 4.10
CA ASP A 68 -5.18 9.19 4.23
C ASP A 68 -5.72 8.74 2.87
N ALA A 69 -5.58 9.56 1.84
CA ALA A 69 -6.01 9.22 0.50
C ALA A 69 -5.25 8.00 -0.04
N LEU A 70 -3.93 7.94 0.17
CA LEU A 70 -3.12 6.80 -0.26
C LEU A 70 -3.50 5.53 0.50
N LEU A 71 -3.70 5.62 1.80
CA LEU A 71 -4.13 4.47 2.61
C LEU A 71 -5.49 3.97 2.16
N SER A 72 -6.46 4.88 1.97
CA SER A 72 -7.83 4.51 1.60
C SER A 72 -7.91 3.84 0.22
N GLU A 73 -7.04 4.24 -0.70
CA GLU A 73 -7.03 3.66 -2.05
C GLU A 73 -6.26 2.36 -2.12
N TYR A 74 -5.06 2.31 -1.53
CA TYR A 74 -4.12 1.22 -1.80
C TYR A 74 -4.14 0.09 -0.79
N VAL A 75 -4.56 0.31 0.46
CA VAL A 75 -4.69 -0.80 1.41
C VAL A 75 -5.75 -1.81 0.95
N PRO A 76 -6.96 -1.37 0.52
CA PRO A 76 -7.94 -2.32 0.00
C PRO A 76 -7.46 -3.03 -1.27
N LYS A 77 -6.69 -2.36 -2.14
CA LYS A 77 -6.14 -3.00 -3.35
C LYS A 77 -5.15 -4.10 -2.99
N ALA A 78 -4.26 -3.85 -2.02
CA ALA A 78 -3.31 -4.86 -1.56
C ALA A 78 -4.04 -6.05 -0.93
N ASP A 79 -5.06 -5.80 -0.12
CA ASP A 79 -5.88 -6.84 0.50
C ASP A 79 -6.60 -7.68 -0.56
N ALA A 80 -7.12 -7.04 -1.60
CA ALA A 80 -7.79 -7.73 -2.70
C ALA A 80 -6.84 -8.65 -3.48
N VAL A 81 -5.61 -8.18 -3.75
CA VAL A 81 -4.59 -9.00 -4.41
C VAL A 81 -4.25 -10.22 -3.55
N PHE A 82 -4.02 -10.02 -2.26
CA PHE A 82 -3.69 -11.11 -1.35
C PHE A 82 -4.82 -12.14 -1.29
N ALA A 83 -6.07 -11.70 -1.19
CA ALA A 83 -7.23 -12.57 -1.16
C ALA A 83 -7.39 -13.38 -2.46
N GLN A 84 -7.19 -12.72 -3.61
CA GLN A 84 -7.27 -13.37 -4.91
C GLN A 84 -6.19 -14.44 -5.07
N VAL A 85 -4.95 -14.11 -4.69
CA VAL A 85 -3.83 -15.06 -4.76
C VAL A 85 -4.09 -16.25 -3.84
N THR A 86 -4.53 -15.98 -2.61
CA THR A 86 -4.86 -17.06 -1.66
C THR A 86 -5.92 -18.00 -2.24
N LYS A 87 -6.96 -17.45 -2.84
CA LYS A 87 -8.02 -18.22 -3.46
C LYS A 87 -7.48 -19.10 -4.60
N GLN A 88 -6.65 -18.53 -5.47
CA GLN A 88 -6.05 -19.27 -6.59
C GLN A 88 -5.17 -20.43 -6.11
N LEU A 89 -4.38 -20.21 -5.07
CA LEU A 89 -3.47 -21.22 -4.55
C LEU A 89 -4.19 -22.34 -3.78
N ARG A 90 -5.34 -22.03 -3.19
CA ARG A 90 -6.09 -22.99 -2.37
C ARG A 90 -7.17 -23.75 -3.14
N THR A 91 -7.34 -23.46 -4.38
CA THR A 91 -8.26 -24.22 -5.28
C THR A 91 -7.45 -25.07 -6.25
#